data_9638714c9ba5e9f274c0535d73a41733
#
_entry.id   9638714c9ba5e9f274c0535d73a41733
#
_cell.length_a   1.000
_cell.length_b   1.000
_cell.length_c   1.000
_cell.angle_alpha   90.00
_cell.angle_beta   90.00
_cell.angle_gamma   90.00
#
_symmetry.space_group_name_H-M   'P 1'
#
loop_
_entity.id
_entity.type
_entity.pdbx_description
1 polymer ?
#
loop_
_entity_poly.entity_id
_entity_poly.type
_entity_poly.pdbx_seq_one_letter_code
_entity_poly.pdbx_strand_id
1 'polypeptide(L)'
;MIDIPDLTVELLGELGKEFGGCDFTHESQTTFLGLRTSCDVQAVPGNGKTTLLAAKLAVLSRNWRSRTQGVCVISHTNAARQEVERSLLKHPTASAFLSYPHFIGTVTSFVNQYLALPYLRGLGWNVQYIDDDAFEATALKRYRRKQHLSVQARMRGGRCRNQVETWVKYLELALDFVCVAHSPVTRLKVRRRTGQHGPDTDCGRELEELKAELVKDGLFRFSDMTVLACKALEACPSLADRLRQRFPLVLLDEAQDTSGPHLKLLDRIFGDDAVAFQRLGDQNQTLYEGLDATANDSWQPGSHVIPLTTSRRFGPEIADFASRLTARSSQRIDGRPGTPSRRILLLFDKTSICKVISAYAAEIRLHWEEGQYPRLAIWAVASRHNLYRARGAWPKSLVDYHPSYRAETGAKAADTLCRMMQKASLLYANGRPTVEVLDLLNAGTVQYLMRNGFVSPTGRRVSSLNLWSILGVVEGRPALAVRQLFRDRVLNGSAPWEMAAWTDYCNELRARLRLPDPPRDKAELLAAYLAFTDGETVTALSADGERSTKQTTI
;
A
#
# COMPACT_ATOMS: atom_id res chain seq x y z
N MET A 1 29.51 12.64 1.97
CA MET A 1 28.95 14.01 1.73
C MET A 1 28.06 13.92 0.50
N ILE A 2 26.86 14.49 0.55
CA ILE A 2 25.93 14.51 -0.60
C ILE A 2 26.54 15.46 -1.64
N ASP A 3 26.87 14.92 -2.81
CA ASP A 3 27.42 15.69 -3.91
C ASP A 3 26.34 15.93 -4.98
N ILE A 4 25.93 17.19 -5.12
CA ILE A 4 24.95 17.63 -6.10
C ILE A 4 25.71 18.48 -7.13
N PRO A 5 25.59 18.21 -8.44
CA PRO A 5 26.21 19.05 -9.48
C PRO A 5 25.63 20.47 -9.45
N ASP A 6 26.39 21.42 -9.97
CA ASP A 6 25.90 22.79 -10.13
C ASP A 6 24.66 22.78 -11.06
N LEU A 7 23.58 23.38 -10.57
CA LEU A 7 22.31 23.45 -11.28
C LEU A 7 22.33 24.59 -12.30
N THR A 8 23.06 24.40 -13.40
CA THR A 8 23.10 25.38 -14.49
C THR A 8 21.79 25.40 -15.28
N VAL A 9 21.53 26.47 -16.03
CA VAL A 9 20.33 26.59 -16.85
C VAL A 9 20.27 25.46 -17.89
N GLU A 10 21.43 25.05 -18.43
CA GLU A 10 21.55 23.95 -19.39
C GLU A 10 21.14 22.65 -18.74
N LEU A 11 21.64 22.35 -17.52
CA LEU A 11 21.30 21.13 -16.79
C LEU A 11 19.82 21.07 -16.44
N LEU A 12 19.23 22.19 -16.01
CA LEU A 12 17.79 22.27 -15.71
C LEU A 12 16.95 22.11 -16.98
N GLY A 13 17.42 22.63 -18.11
CA GLY A 13 16.79 22.48 -19.42
C GLY A 13 16.83 21.02 -19.93
N GLU A 14 17.96 20.33 -19.77
CA GLU A 14 18.09 18.90 -20.07
C GLU A 14 17.14 18.07 -19.18
N LEU A 15 17.19 18.31 -17.88
CA LEU A 15 16.32 17.67 -16.91
C LEU A 15 14.84 17.89 -17.25
N GLY A 16 14.48 19.11 -17.68
CA GLY A 16 13.13 19.42 -18.12
C GLY A 16 12.68 18.57 -19.30
N LYS A 17 13.54 18.39 -20.30
CA LYS A 17 13.26 17.52 -21.47
C LYS A 17 13.09 16.06 -21.05
N GLU A 18 13.96 15.57 -20.18
CA GLU A 18 13.91 14.21 -19.62
C GLU A 18 12.59 13.95 -18.90
N PHE A 19 12.01 14.93 -18.24
CA PHE A 19 10.75 14.83 -17.49
C PHE A 19 9.54 15.38 -18.29
N GLY A 20 9.52 15.18 -19.60
CA GLY A 20 8.35 15.46 -20.44
C GLY A 20 8.04 16.95 -20.63
N GLY A 21 9.05 17.80 -20.69
CA GLY A 21 8.92 19.24 -20.86
C GLY A 21 8.59 19.99 -19.56
N CYS A 22 8.93 19.40 -18.43
CA CYS A 22 8.80 20.09 -17.14
C CYS A 22 9.78 21.25 -17.04
N ASP A 23 9.31 22.37 -16.51
CA ASP A 23 10.18 23.50 -16.17
C ASP A 23 10.59 23.39 -14.69
N PHE A 24 11.90 23.33 -14.43
CA PHE A 24 12.50 23.28 -13.10
C PHE A 24 13.27 24.57 -12.75
N THR A 25 13.14 25.63 -13.56
CA THR A 25 13.87 26.90 -13.37
C THR A 25 13.25 27.79 -12.28
N HIS A 26 12.06 27.46 -11.82
CA HIS A 26 11.44 28.20 -10.72
C HIS A 26 12.30 28.12 -9.45
N GLU A 27 12.52 29.23 -8.78
CA GLU A 27 13.44 29.35 -7.64
C GLU A 27 13.22 28.28 -6.57
N SER A 28 11.98 28.07 -6.13
CA SER A 28 11.67 27.04 -5.10
C SER A 28 12.04 25.62 -5.54
N GLN A 29 11.85 25.31 -6.84
CA GLN A 29 12.19 23.98 -7.37
C GLN A 29 13.70 23.81 -7.49
N THR A 30 14.40 24.81 -8.03
CA THR A 30 15.87 24.82 -8.13
C THR A 30 16.49 24.74 -6.74
N THR A 31 15.97 25.50 -5.76
CA THR A 31 16.40 25.44 -4.38
C THR A 31 16.26 24.02 -3.80
N PHE A 32 15.09 23.38 -3.98
CA PHE A 32 14.89 22.00 -3.51
C PHE A 32 15.83 21.01 -4.21
N LEU A 33 16.01 21.12 -5.53
CA LEU A 33 16.91 20.23 -6.27
C LEU A 33 18.36 20.32 -5.77
N GLY A 34 18.84 21.52 -5.45
CA GLY A 34 20.18 21.78 -4.93
C GLY A 34 20.38 21.58 -3.43
N LEU A 35 19.29 21.41 -2.66
CA LEU A 35 19.38 21.39 -1.20
C LEU A 35 19.99 20.09 -0.66
N ARG A 36 20.96 20.23 0.25
CA ARG A 36 21.72 19.14 0.89
C ARG A 36 21.40 18.97 2.37
N THR A 37 20.51 19.78 2.90
CA THR A 37 20.11 19.81 4.31
C THR A 37 18.65 19.41 4.49
N SER A 38 18.23 19.23 5.73
CA SER A 38 16.84 18.96 6.09
C SER A 38 15.93 20.13 5.71
N CYS A 39 14.74 19.81 5.21
CA CYS A 39 13.70 20.79 4.92
C CYS A 39 12.31 20.15 4.85
N ASP A 40 11.29 20.98 4.92
CA ASP A 40 9.92 20.63 4.58
C ASP A 40 9.51 21.30 3.27
N VAL A 41 8.88 20.56 2.39
CA VAL A 41 8.33 21.08 1.13
C VAL A 41 6.82 21.10 1.23
N GLN A 42 6.28 22.30 1.37
CA GLN A 42 4.84 22.50 1.37
C GLN A 42 4.36 22.73 -0.06
N ALA A 43 3.71 21.72 -0.64
CA ALA A 43 3.33 21.73 -2.05
C ALA A 43 1.82 21.78 -2.23
N VAL A 44 1.35 22.56 -3.20
CA VAL A 44 -0.06 22.62 -3.57
C VAL A 44 -0.50 21.40 -4.40
N PRO A 45 -1.81 21.12 -4.49
CA PRO A 45 -2.34 20.05 -5.34
C PRO A 45 -1.92 20.21 -6.80
N GLY A 46 -1.39 19.14 -7.41
CA GLY A 46 -0.99 19.17 -8.82
C GLY A 46 0.31 19.90 -9.13
N ASN A 47 1.11 20.23 -8.10
CA ASN A 47 2.42 20.83 -8.27
C ASN A 47 3.45 19.89 -8.94
N GLY A 48 3.27 18.57 -8.84
CA GLY A 48 4.23 17.58 -9.35
C GLY A 48 5.29 17.17 -8.34
N LYS A 49 4.97 17.11 -7.04
CA LYS A 49 5.86 16.64 -5.96
C LYS A 49 6.67 15.39 -6.35
N THR A 50 5.99 14.35 -6.79
CA THR A 50 6.63 13.07 -7.18
C THR A 50 7.58 13.24 -8.36
N THR A 51 7.23 14.08 -9.35
CA THR A 51 8.11 14.41 -10.47
C THR A 51 9.36 15.17 -9.99
N LEU A 52 9.18 16.14 -9.10
CA LEU A 52 10.29 16.93 -8.55
C LEU A 52 11.22 16.05 -7.68
N LEU A 53 10.66 15.11 -6.92
CA LEU A 53 11.42 14.11 -6.18
C LEU A 53 12.24 13.23 -7.13
N ALA A 54 11.63 12.71 -8.19
CA ALA A 54 12.32 11.91 -9.19
C ALA A 54 13.41 12.72 -9.92
N ALA A 55 13.15 13.98 -10.22
CA ALA A 55 14.14 14.90 -10.81
C ALA A 55 15.34 15.11 -9.87
N LYS A 56 15.11 15.27 -8.57
CA LYS A 56 16.19 15.34 -7.58
C LYS A 56 17.05 14.08 -7.58
N LEU A 57 16.43 12.90 -7.64
CA LEU A 57 17.15 11.63 -7.73
C LEU A 57 17.96 11.54 -9.04
N ALA A 58 17.43 12.03 -10.17
CA ALA A 58 18.15 12.08 -11.43
C ALA A 58 19.36 13.02 -11.38
N VAL A 59 19.22 14.18 -10.73
CA VAL A 59 20.35 15.10 -10.48
C VAL A 59 21.42 14.43 -9.61
N LEU A 60 21.01 13.80 -8.50
CA LEU A 60 21.93 13.11 -7.58
C LEU A 60 22.64 11.94 -8.26
N SER A 61 22.00 11.22 -9.17
CA SER A 61 22.58 10.05 -9.84
C SER A 61 23.81 10.39 -10.67
N ARG A 62 23.95 11.64 -11.13
CA ARG A 62 25.10 12.11 -11.93
C ARG A 62 26.41 12.08 -11.13
N ASN A 63 26.33 12.38 -9.81
CA ASN A 63 27.50 12.50 -8.93
C ASN A 63 27.55 11.47 -7.79
N TRP A 64 26.53 10.63 -7.63
CA TRP A 64 26.54 9.63 -6.56
C TRP A 64 27.57 8.53 -6.81
N ARG A 65 28.60 8.45 -5.97
CA ARG A 65 29.70 7.49 -6.13
C ARG A 65 29.77 6.44 -5.03
N SER A 66 29.04 6.65 -3.92
CA SER A 66 29.12 5.73 -2.78
C SER A 66 28.50 4.37 -3.12
N ARG A 67 29.20 3.30 -2.74
CA ARG A 67 28.71 1.92 -2.89
C ARG A 67 28.09 1.37 -1.61
N THR A 68 28.20 2.09 -0.51
CA THR A 68 27.71 1.66 0.83
C THR A 68 26.66 2.60 1.40
N GLN A 69 26.72 3.88 1.04
CA GLN A 69 25.73 4.87 1.41
C GLN A 69 24.71 5.03 0.29
N GLY A 70 23.44 5.08 0.63
CA GLY A 70 22.34 5.22 -0.30
C GLY A 70 21.42 6.39 0.03
N VAL A 71 20.53 6.71 -0.90
CA VAL A 71 19.36 7.57 -0.65
C VAL A 71 18.23 6.67 -0.19
N CYS A 72 17.49 7.12 0.83
CA CYS A 72 16.29 6.47 1.33
C CYS A 72 15.07 7.27 0.87
N VAL A 73 14.25 6.69 0.00
CA VAL A 73 12.97 7.28 -0.42
C VAL A 73 11.84 6.49 0.20
N ILE A 74 11.04 7.18 1.00
CA ILE A 74 9.92 6.60 1.73
C ILE A 74 8.63 7.26 1.24
N SER A 75 7.63 6.46 0.89
CA SER A 75 6.29 6.94 0.52
C SER A 75 5.22 6.30 1.39
N HIS A 76 4.03 6.91 1.42
CA HIS A 76 2.92 6.35 2.19
C HIS A 76 2.29 5.13 1.50
N THR A 77 2.15 5.13 0.17
CA THR A 77 1.45 4.10 -0.59
C THR A 77 2.34 3.37 -1.59
N ASN A 78 1.96 2.13 -1.93
CA ASN A 78 2.60 1.39 -3.01
C ASN A 78 2.44 2.08 -4.38
N ALA A 79 1.33 2.79 -4.60
CA ALA A 79 1.10 3.53 -5.84
C ALA A 79 2.10 4.68 -6.01
N ALA A 80 2.34 5.48 -4.94
CA ALA A 80 3.32 6.55 -4.95
C ALA A 80 4.75 6.01 -5.16
N ARG A 81 5.12 4.92 -4.44
CA ARG A 81 6.39 4.23 -4.66
C ARG A 81 6.57 3.83 -6.12
N GLN A 82 5.58 3.15 -6.73
CA GLN A 82 5.65 2.70 -8.11
C GLN A 82 5.74 3.86 -9.10
N GLU A 83 5.16 5.00 -8.80
CA GLU A 83 5.28 6.19 -9.65
C GLU A 83 6.72 6.73 -9.65
N VAL A 84 7.36 6.79 -8.48
CA VAL A 84 8.79 7.13 -8.36
C VAL A 84 9.64 6.12 -9.13
N GLU A 85 9.45 4.82 -8.92
CA GLU A 85 10.17 3.76 -9.62
C GLU A 85 10.02 3.85 -11.14
N ARG A 86 8.79 4.04 -11.65
CA ARG A 86 8.53 4.23 -13.09
C ARG A 86 9.21 5.46 -13.65
N SER A 87 9.25 6.54 -12.88
CA SER A 87 9.94 7.76 -13.31
C SER A 87 11.45 7.53 -13.42
N LEU A 88 12.05 6.84 -12.46
CA LEU A 88 13.49 6.53 -12.46
C LEU A 88 13.88 5.55 -13.56
N LEU A 89 13.02 4.58 -13.89
CA LEU A 89 13.29 3.61 -14.97
C LEU A 89 13.41 4.28 -16.36
N LYS A 90 12.83 5.46 -16.55
CA LYS A 90 12.97 6.24 -17.79
C LYS A 90 14.33 6.90 -17.92
N HIS A 91 15.12 6.98 -16.84
CA HIS A 91 16.40 7.66 -16.77
C HIS A 91 17.52 6.65 -16.53
N PRO A 92 18.38 6.36 -17.51
CA PRO A 92 19.39 5.29 -17.41
C PRO A 92 20.31 5.42 -16.20
N THR A 93 20.75 6.65 -15.87
CA THR A 93 21.61 6.90 -14.71
C THR A 93 20.86 6.77 -13.38
N ALA A 94 19.60 7.24 -13.32
CA ALA A 94 18.80 7.24 -12.11
C ALA A 94 18.25 5.85 -11.76
N SER A 95 18.18 4.93 -12.72
CA SER A 95 17.75 3.54 -12.47
C SER A 95 18.65 2.81 -11.47
N ALA A 96 19.91 3.22 -11.31
CA ALA A 96 20.81 2.69 -10.27
C ALA A 96 20.27 2.89 -8.85
N PHE A 97 19.43 3.91 -8.61
CA PHE A 97 18.79 4.13 -7.30
C PHE A 97 17.74 3.08 -6.93
N LEU A 98 17.31 2.23 -7.87
CA LEU A 98 16.40 1.11 -7.61
C LEU A 98 17.10 -0.10 -6.97
N SER A 99 18.40 -0.05 -6.82
CA SER A 99 19.21 -1.15 -6.26
C SER A 99 19.99 -0.73 -5.03
N TYR A 100 20.61 -1.70 -4.36
CA TYR A 100 21.54 -1.43 -3.26
C TYR A 100 22.64 -0.45 -3.71
N PRO A 101 23.02 0.54 -2.88
CA PRO A 101 22.72 0.72 -1.45
C PRO A 101 21.46 1.55 -1.15
N HIS A 102 20.72 1.97 -2.15
CA HIS A 102 19.55 2.82 -2.01
C HIS A 102 18.33 2.03 -1.50
N PHE A 103 17.34 2.75 -1.02
CA PHE A 103 16.06 2.19 -0.62
C PHE A 103 14.92 3.04 -1.18
N ILE A 104 14.01 2.42 -1.90
CA ILE A 104 12.74 3.04 -2.32
C ILE A 104 11.61 2.12 -1.88
N GLY A 105 10.77 2.59 -0.97
CA GLY A 105 9.75 1.75 -0.37
C GLY A 105 8.68 2.52 0.38
N THR A 106 7.75 1.77 0.98
CA THR A 106 6.78 2.36 1.92
C THR A 106 7.38 2.46 3.32
N VAL A 107 6.77 3.31 4.18
CA VAL A 107 7.14 3.39 5.60
C VAL A 107 7.12 2.00 6.25
N THR A 108 6.07 1.22 6.01
CA THR A 108 5.95 -0.14 6.54
C THR A 108 7.07 -1.07 6.03
N SER A 109 7.44 -0.95 4.74
CA SER A 109 8.54 -1.73 4.18
C SER A 109 9.87 -1.38 4.83
N PHE A 110 10.13 -0.09 5.07
CA PHE A 110 11.33 0.39 5.78
C PHE A 110 11.38 -0.16 7.21
N VAL A 111 10.29 0.00 7.95
CA VAL A 111 10.14 -0.48 9.33
C VAL A 111 10.40 -1.99 9.42
N ASN A 112 9.78 -2.75 8.53
CA ASN A 112 9.95 -4.20 8.50
C ASN A 112 11.38 -4.62 8.16
N GLN A 113 11.96 -4.03 7.11
CA GLN A 113 13.25 -4.46 6.59
C GLN A 113 14.40 -4.14 7.51
N TYR A 114 14.40 -2.97 8.14
CA TYR A 114 15.56 -2.46 8.87
C TYR A 114 15.44 -2.53 10.39
N LEU A 115 14.23 -2.68 10.93
CA LEU A 115 13.98 -2.59 12.36
C LEU A 115 13.26 -3.85 12.90
N ALA A 116 12.00 -4.04 12.57
CA ALA A 116 11.15 -5.02 13.23
C ALA A 116 11.53 -6.47 12.92
N LEU A 117 11.72 -6.82 11.64
CA LEU A 117 12.09 -8.20 11.27
C LEU A 117 13.50 -8.60 11.73
N PRO A 118 14.55 -7.75 11.62
CA PRO A 118 15.85 -8.05 12.20
C PRO A 118 15.78 -8.26 13.72
N TYR A 119 15.01 -7.43 14.42
CA TYR A 119 14.79 -7.55 15.85
C TYR A 119 14.15 -8.89 16.24
N LEU A 120 13.04 -9.25 15.57
CA LEU A 120 12.36 -10.53 15.82
C LEU A 120 13.26 -11.73 15.52
N ARG A 121 14.04 -11.68 14.43
CA ARG A 121 15.02 -12.72 14.10
C ARG A 121 16.11 -12.84 15.16
N GLY A 122 16.60 -11.72 15.69
CA GLY A 122 17.55 -11.68 16.79
C GLY A 122 17.03 -12.31 18.07
N LEU A 123 15.71 -12.27 18.29
CA LEU A 123 15.03 -12.94 19.40
C LEU A 123 14.69 -14.42 19.11
N GLY A 124 15.02 -14.95 17.94
CA GLY A 124 14.67 -16.30 17.53
C GLY A 124 13.20 -16.49 17.17
N TRP A 125 12.47 -15.41 16.91
CA TRP A 125 11.05 -15.46 16.61
C TRP A 125 10.80 -15.71 15.12
N ASN A 126 9.88 -16.62 14.84
CA ASN A 126 9.43 -16.89 13.48
C ASN A 126 8.26 -15.96 13.13
N VAL A 127 8.34 -15.28 11.99
CA VAL A 127 7.25 -14.46 11.47
C VAL A 127 6.55 -15.25 10.36
N GLN A 128 5.25 -15.55 10.55
CA GLN A 128 4.44 -16.23 9.54
C GLN A 128 3.68 -15.25 8.67
N TYR A 129 3.04 -14.24 9.28
CA TYR A 129 2.24 -13.24 8.60
C TYR A 129 2.38 -11.86 9.25
N ILE A 130 2.46 -10.84 8.41
CA ILE A 130 2.26 -9.44 8.77
C ILE A 130 1.10 -8.97 7.89
N ASP A 131 -0.13 -9.19 8.37
CA ASP A 131 -1.33 -8.92 7.58
C ASP A 131 -2.52 -8.77 8.52
N ASP A 132 -3.25 -7.66 8.43
CA ASP A 132 -4.36 -7.36 9.32
C ASP A 132 -5.55 -8.30 9.09
N ASP A 133 -5.89 -8.62 7.84
CA ASP A 133 -7.03 -9.48 7.52
C ASP A 133 -6.76 -10.94 7.96
N ALA A 134 -5.56 -11.44 7.71
CA ALA A 134 -5.14 -12.77 8.15
C ALA A 134 -5.09 -12.88 9.68
N PHE A 135 -4.59 -11.82 10.34
CA PHE A 135 -4.58 -11.71 11.80
C PHE A 135 -6.01 -11.75 12.35
N GLU A 136 -6.90 -10.87 11.85
CA GLU A 136 -8.29 -10.79 12.31
C GLU A 136 -9.05 -12.12 12.14
N ALA A 137 -8.94 -12.73 10.96
CA ALA A 137 -9.58 -14.02 10.69
C ALA A 137 -9.09 -15.11 11.64
N THR A 138 -7.77 -15.15 11.92
CA THR A 138 -7.19 -16.15 12.82
C THR A 138 -7.54 -15.87 14.28
N ALA A 139 -7.50 -14.61 14.71
CA ALA A 139 -7.87 -14.18 16.04
C ALA A 139 -9.33 -14.56 16.37
N LEU A 140 -10.26 -14.23 15.46
CA LEU A 140 -11.67 -14.59 15.59
C LEU A 140 -11.90 -16.11 15.61
N LYS A 141 -11.17 -16.87 14.78
CA LYS A 141 -11.28 -18.33 14.77
C LYS A 141 -10.80 -18.95 16.06
N ARG A 142 -9.69 -18.47 16.63
CA ARG A 142 -9.16 -18.94 17.92
C ARG A 142 -10.08 -18.55 19.07
N TYR A 143 -10.49 -17.30 19.09
CA TYR A 143 -11.44 -16.79 20.05
C TYR A 143 -12.71 -17.65 20.13
N ARG A 144 -13.29 -18.04 19.00
CA ARG A 144 -14.48 -18.88 18.94
C ARG A 144 -14.26 -20.33 19.37
N ARG A 145 -13.03 -20.86 19.24
CA ARG A 145 -12.67 -22.23 19.61
C ARG A 145 -12.25 -22.38 21.06
N LYS A 146 -11.63 -21.38 21.64
CA LYS A 146 -11.21 -21.38 23.04
C LYS A 146 -12.37 -21.00 23.93
N GLN A 147 -12.50 -21.72 25.04
CA GLN A 147 -13.46 -21.39 26.10
C GLN A 147 -12.93 -20.21 26.93
N HIS A 148 -12.85 -19.02 26.31
CA HIS A 148 -12.62 -17.78 27.07
C HIS A 148 -13.90 -17.45 27.83
N LEU A 149 -14.05 -18.03 29.01
CA LEU A 149 -15.30 -18.07 29.78
C LEU A 149 -15.81 -16.67 30.14
N SER A 150 -14.93 -15.76 30.49
CA SER A 150 -15.30 -14.40 30.87
C SER A 150 -15.71 -13.54 29.69
N VAL A 151 -15.00 -13.67 28.55
CA VAL A 151 -15.34 -12.99 27.29
C VAL A 151 -16.64 -13.57 26.73
N GLN A 152 -16.82 -14.88 26.74
CA GLN A 152 -18.04 -15.55 26.29
C GLN A 152 -19.25 -15.28 27.21
N ALA A 153 -19.07 -15.22 28.51
CA ALA A 153 -20.15 -14.90 29.46
C ALA A 153 -20.73 -13.50 29.17
N ARG A 154 -19.91 -12.54 28.82
CA ARG A 154 -20.33 -11.19 28.40
C ARG A 154 -21.01 -11.15 27.03
N MET A 155 -20.63 -12.05 26.11
CA MET A 155 -21.31 -12.17 24.82
C MET A 155 -22.71 -12.72 24.93
N ARG A 156 -22.94 -13.66 25.87
CA ARG A 156 -24.27 -14.24 26.11
C ARG A 156 -25.27 -13.20 26.63
N GLY A 157 -24.81 -12.14 27.26
CA GLY A 157 -25.61 -10.99 27.69
C GLY A 157 -26.16 -10.11 26.56
N GLY A 158 -25.99 -10.46 25.30
CA GLY A 158 -26.67 -9.90 24.11
C GLY A 158 -26.24 -8.49 23.67
N ARG A 159 -25.80 -7.63 24.58
CA ARG A 159 -25.41 -6.22 24.24
C ARG A 159 -23.94 -6.04 23.83
N CYS A 160 -23.09 -7.02 24.07
CA CYS A 160 -21.63 -6.87 23.92
C CYS A 160 -21.02 -7.70 22.79
N ARG A 161 -21.77 -8.55 22.07
CA ARG A 161 -21.21 -9.47 21.07
C ARG A 161 -20.40 -8.74 20.00
N ASN A 162 -20.96 -7.71 19.39
CA ASN A 162 -20.30 -6.93 18.35
C ASN A 162 -19.07 -6.16 18.87
N GLN A 163 -19.08 -5.77 20.16
CA GLN A 163 -17.96 -5.07 20.76
C GLN A 163 -16.77 -5.99 20.98
N VAL A 164 -16.99 -7.21 21.47
CA VAL A 164 -15.91 -8.19 21.70
C VAL A 164 -15.28 -8.64 20.39
N GLU A 165 -16.07 -8.92 19.35
CA GLU A 165 -15.52 -9.21 18.04
C GLU A 165 -14.69 -8.04 17.50
N THR A 166 -15.12 -6.81 17.76
CA THR A 166 -14.35 -5.60 17.43
C THR A 166 -13.04 -5.54 18.21
N TRP A 167 -13.03 -5.86 19.50
CA TRP A 167 -11.79 -5.87 20.28
C TRP A 167 -10.81 -6.94 19.79
N VAL A 168 -11.29 -8.16 19.54
CA VAL A 168 -10.46 -9.24 18.98
C VAL A 168 -9.86 -8.85 17.63
N LYS A 169 -10.61 -8.16 16.80
CA LYS A 169 -10.13 -7.66 15.52
C LYS A 169 -9.01 -6.63 15.65
N TYR A 170 -9.06 -5.78 16.67
CA TYR A 170 -8.13 -4.66 16.86
C TYR A 170 -7.12 -4.88 17.99
N LEU A 171 -6.75 -6.14 18.28
CA LEU A 171 -5.68 -6.45 19.21
C LEU A 171 -4.32 -5.96 18.66
N GLU A 172 -3.70 -5.00 19.34
CA GLU A 172 -2.41 -4.43 18.99
C GLU A 172 -1.42 -4.55 20.15
N LEU A 173 -0.13 -4.61 19.86
CA LEU A 173 0.91 -4.50 20.89
C LEU A 173 0.96 -3.08 21.45
N ALA A 174 1.18 -2.95 22.75
CA ALA A 174 1.46 -1.66 23.38
C ALA A 174 2.97 -1.35 23.37
N LEU A 175 3.33 -0.08 23.54
CA LEU A 175 4.75 0.35 23.59
C LEU A 175 5.51 -0.23 24.79
N ASP A 176 4.82 -0.59 25.87
CA ASP A 176 5.38 -1.26 27.05
C ASP A 176 5.47 -2.78 26.91
N PHE A 177 5.20 -3.30 25.71
CA PHE A 177 5.40 -4.70 25.38
C PHE A 177 6.82 -5.16 25.71
N VAL A 178 6.93 -6.23 26.49
CA VAL A 178 8.21 -6.85 26.86
C VAL A 178 8.39 -8.13 26.06
N CYS A 179 9.46 -8.18 25.27
CA CYS A 179 9.83 -9.38 24.54
C CYS A 179 10.90 -10.12 25.32
N VAL A 180 10.54 -11.26 25.92
CA VAL A 180 11.51 -12.20 26.48
C VAL A 180 11.68 -13.32 25.45
N ALA A 181 12.92 -13.77 25.21
CA ALA A 181 13.19 -14.88 24.32
C ALA A 181 12.25 -16.06 24.70
N HIS A 182 11.39 -16.48 23.78
CA HIS A 182 10.46 -17.61 23.88
C HIS A 182 9.13 -17.36 24.60
N SER A 183 8.88 -16.20 25.22
CA SER A 183 7.59 -15.94 25.87
C SER A 183 7.26 -14.44 25.85
N PRO A 184 6.32 -14.00 25.01
CA PRO A 184 5.92 -12.59 25.00
C PRO A 184 5.08 -12.28 26.23
N VAL A 185 5.52 -11.29 27.01
CA VAL A 185 4.63 -10.62 27.96
C VAL A 185 3.95 -9.49 27.19
N THR A 186 2.69 -9.67 26.86
CA THR A 186 1.94 -8.68 26.07
C THR A 186 1.13 -7.81 27.00
N ARG A 187 1.22 -6.49 26.83
CA ARG A 187 0.16 -5.57 27.21
C ARG A 187 -0.52 -5.08 25.95
N LEU A 188 -1.85 -5.12 25.97
CA LEU A 188 -2.66 -4.74 24.82
C LEU A 188 -3.02 -3.27 24.87
N LYS A 189 -2.79 -2.58 23.77
CA LYS A 189 -3.51 -1.36 23.45
C LYS A 189 -4.79 -1.78 22.74
N VAL A 190 -5.85 -2.01 23.50
CA VAL A 190 -7.18 -2.12 22.92
C VAL A 190 -7.61 -0.70 22.57
N ARG A 191 -7.89 -0.40 21.30
CA ARG A 191 -8.50 0.88 20.91
C ARG A 191 -9.85 1.02 21.61
N ARG A 192 -9.87 1.75 22.71
CA ARG A 192 -11.07 1.96 23.53
C ARG A 192 -11.89 3.09 22.95
N ARG A 193 -13.15 2.82 22.71
CA ARG A 193 -14.19 3.86 22.70
C ARG A 193 -14.87 4.06 24.05
N THR A 194 -14.78 3.11 24.99
CA THR A 194 -15.37 3.25 26.33
C THR A 194 -14.68 2.34 27.34
N GLY A 195 -14.23 2.92 28.41
CA GLY A 195 -13.31 2.47 29.43
C GLY A 195 -13.75 1.35 30.38
N GLN A 196 -14.08 0.15 29.99
CA GLN A 196 -14.51 -0.89 30.93
C GLN A 196 -13.70 -2.19 31.00
N HIS A 197 -12.63 -2.36 30.21
CA HIS A 197 -11.85 -3.62 30.23
C HIS A 197 -10.36 -3.33 30.21
N GLY A 198 -9.81 -2.91 31.37
CA GLY A 198 -8.39 -2.75 31.57
C GLY A 198 -7.67 -4.10 31.68
N PRO A 199 -6.33 -4.11 31.67
CA PRO A 199 -5.52 -5.31 31.86
C PRO A 199 -5.83 -6.03 33.17
N ASP A 200 -6.41 -5.33 34.15
CA ASP A 200 -6.77 -5.87 35.47
C ASP A 200 -8.10 -6.64 35.48
N THR A 201 -8.80 -6.69 34.36
CA THR A 201 -10.06 -7.46 34.23
C THR A 201 -9.79 -8.84 33.63
N ASP A 202 -10.62 -9.84 34.00
CA ASP A 202 -10.51 -11.19 33.40
C ASP A 202 -10.59 -11.15 31.87
N CYS A 203 -11.47 -10.31 31.32
CA CYS A 203 -11.59 -10.13 29.88
C CYS A 203 -10.32 -9.53 29.27
N GLY A 204 -9.70 -8.56 29.93
CA GLY A 204 -8.42 -7.96 29.47
C GLY A 204 -7.31 -8.98 29.46
N ARG A 205 -7.17 -9.78 30.54
CA ARG A 205 -6.18 -10.86 30.62
C ARG A 205 -6.35 -11.91 29.53
N GLU A 206 -7.57 -12.38 29.28
CA GLU A 206 -7.85 -13.33 28.20
C GLU A 206 -7.52 -12.80 26.80
N LEU A 207 -7.77 -11.52 26.56
CA LEU A 207 -7.39 -10.86 25.30
C LEU A 207 -5.86 -10.73 25.16
N GLU A 208 -5.15 -10.43 26.26
CA GLU A 208 -3.68 -10.39 26.28
C GLU A 208 -3.09 -11.78 26.01
N GLU A 209 -3.62 -12.82 26.63
CA GLU A 209 -3.21 -14.21 26.37
C GLU A 209 -3.45 -14.61 24.91
N LEU A 210 -4.61 -14.25 24.34
CA LEU A 210 -4.90 -14.49 22.93
C LEU A 210 -3.89 -13.79 22.02
N LYS A 211 -3.56 -12.52 22.30
CA LYS A 211 -2.54 -11.79 21.54
C LYS A 211 -1.17 -12.44 21.68
N ALA A 212 -0.78 -12.83 22.89
CA ALA A 212 0.48 -13.51 23.14
C ALA A 212 0.63 -14.80 22.33
N GLU A 213 -0.44 -15.60 22.26
CA GLU A 213 -0.44 -16.81 21.45
C GLU A 213 -0.32 -16.52 19.95
N LEU A 214 -1.03 -15.50 19.44
CA LEU A 214 -0.94 -15.11 18.03
C LEU A 214 0.47 -14.64 17.68
N VAL A 215 1.08 -13.82 18.53
CA VAL A 215 2.46 -13.35 18.38
C VAL A 215 3.45 -14.52 18.46
N LYS A 216 3.28 -15.46 19.41
CA LYS A 216 4.11 -16.67 19.52
C LYS A 216 4.07 -17.52 18.26
N ASP A 217 2.91 -17.58 17.60
CA ASP A 217 2.75 -18.28 16.32
C ASP A 217 3.19 -17.44 15.10
N GLY A 218 3.76 -16.26 15.31
CA GLY A 218 4.30 -15.41 14.26
C GLY A 218 3.27 -14.60 13.49
N LEU A 219 2.11 -14.34 14.09
CA LEU A 219 1.03 -13.57 13.48
C LEU A 219 1.04 -12.14 14.03
N PHE A 220 1.30 -11.18 13.16
CA PHE A 220 1.42 -9.76 13.50
C PHE A 220 0.48 -8.89 12.68
N ARG A 221 0.08 -7.77 13.25
CA ARG A 221 -0.54 -6.67 12.52
C ARG A 221 0.52 -5.70 12.00
N PHE A 222 0.16 -4.88 11.03
CA PHE A 222 1.05 -3.82 10.58
C PHE A 222 1.41 -2.84 11.71
N SER A 223 0.47 -2.52 12.59
CA SER A 223 0.71 -1.65 13.75
C SER A 223 1.70 -2.25 14.76
N ASP A 224 1.72 -3.58 14.93
CA ASP A 224 2.66 -4.27 15.81
C ASP A 224 4.11 -4.06 15.37
N MET A 225 4.35 -3.97 14.06
CA MET A 225 5.69 -3.79 13.51
C MET A 225 6.29 -2.44 13.91
N THR A 226 5.47 -1.41 14.05
CA THR A 226 5.94 -0.11 14.55
C THR A 226 6.38 -0.17 16.01
N VAL A 227 5.63 -0.91 16.85
CA VAL A 227 6.00 -1.14 18.25
C VAL A 227 7.31 -1.92 18.35
N LEU A 228 7.45 -2.99 17.56
CA LEU A 228 8.67 -3.79 17.49
C LEU A 228 9.88 -2.99 17.00
N ALA A 229 9.67 -2.07 16.06
CA ALA A 229 10.72 -1.16 15.62
C ALA A 229 11.19 -0.21 16.73
N CYS A 230 10.27 0.32 17.53
CA CYS A 230 10.61 1.11 18.72
C CYS A 230 11.44 0.27 19.71
N LYS A 231 11.04 -0.99 19.94
CA LYS A 231 11.80 -1.92 20.80
C LYS A 231 13.17 -2.27 20.24
N ALA A 232 13.31 -2.40 18.93
CA ALA A 232 14.60 -2.60 18.28
C ALA A 232 15.57 -1.44 18.58
N LEU A 233 15.09 -0.19 18.49
CA LEU A 233 15.87 1.01 18.79
C LEU A 233 16.16 1.18 20.29
N GLU A 234 15.30 0.68 21.17
CA GLU A 234 15.55 0.63 22.61
C GLU A 234 16.62 -0.40 22.96
N ALA A 235 16.53 -1.59 22.36
CA ALA A 235 17.48 -2.68 22.61
C ALA A 235 18.85 -2.45 21.97
N CYS A 236 18.90 -1.71 20.85
CA CYS A 236 20.13 -1.41 20.13
C CYS A 236 20.13 0.07 19.66
N PRO A 237 20.48 1.03 20.54
CA PRO A 237 20.48 2.46 20.20
C PRO A 237 21.40 2.80 19.01
N SER A 238 22.52 2.10 18.85
CA SER A 238 23.45 2.29 17.73
C SER A 238 22.85 1.93 16.37
N LEU A 239 21.68 1.31 16.32
CA LEU A 239 20.98 0.99 15.08
C LEU A 239 20.55 2.27 14.33
N ALA A 240 20.12 3.30 15.06
CA ALA A 240 19.81 4.60 14.48
C ALA A 240 21.06 5.21 13.80
N ASP A 241 22.22 5.17 14.46
CA ASP A 241 23.47 5.71 13.92
C ASP A 241 23.89 4.99 12.63
N ARG A 242 23.75 3.66 12.61
CA ARG A 242 24.04 2.86 11.42
C ARG A 242 23.10 3.19 10.26
N LEU A 243 21.83 3.46 10.54
CA LEU A 243 20.87 3.88 9.52
C LEU A 243 21.19 5.28 8.99
N ARG A 244 21.60 6.23 9.85
CA ARG A 244 22.09 7.55 9.45
C ARG A 244 23.34 7.47 8.58
N GLN A 245 24.30 6.65 8.97
CA GLN A 245 25.53 6.42 8.17
C GLN A 245 25.18 5.84 6.80
N ARG A 246 24.22 4.92 6.73
CA ARG A 246 23.80 4.29 5.49
C ARG A 246 22.99 5.25 4.59
N PHE A 247 22.13 6.06 5.17
CA PHE A 247 21.19 6.95 4.47
C PHE A 247 21.44 8.42 4.83
N PRO A 248 22.48 9.06 4.27
CA PRO A 248 22.75 10.47 4.53
C PRO A 248 21.70 11.41 3.96
N LEU A 249 20.85 10.93 3.04
CA LEU A 249 19.69 11.64 2.50
C LEU A 249 18.46 10.75 2.59
N VAL A 250 17.42 11.27 3.22
CA VAL A 250 16.11 10.64 3.36
C VAL A 250 15.03 11.56 2.81
N LEU A 251 14.23 11.05 1.89
CA LEU A 251 13.12 11.76 1.25
C LEU A 251 11.81 11.07 1.67
N LEU A 252 10.91 11.78 2.31
CA LEU A 252 9.58 11.30 2.68
C LEU A 252 8.53 11.98 1.81
N ASP A 253 7.89 11.21 0.93
CA ASP A 253 6.79 11.68 0.09
C ASP A 253 5.44 11.48 0.78
N GLU A 254 4.48 12.36 0.51
CA GLU A 254 3.15 12.40 1.13
C GLU A 254 3.23 12.39 2.67
N ALA A 255 4.07 13.27 3.21
CA ALA A 255 4.33 13.35 4.65
C ALA A 255 3.05 13.56 5.48
N GLN A 256 2.05 14.28 4.95
CA GLN A 256 0.77 14.53 5.61
C GLN A 256 -0.07 13.27 5.85
N ASP A 257 0.13 12.20 5.05
CA ASP A 257 -0.58 10.94 5.19
C ASP A 257 0.17 9.93 6.08
N THR A 258 1.39 10.26 6.49
CA THR A 258 2.18 9.43 7.40
C THR A 258 1.64 9.52 8.82
N SER A 259 1.33 8.37 9.43
CA SER A 259 0.76 8.34 10.80
C SER A 259 1.73 8.90 11.84
N GLY A 260 1.19 9.52 12.90
CA GLY A 260 1.98 10.10 13.98
C GLY A 260 3.03 9.14 14.59
N PRO A 261 2.70 7.87 14.88
CA PRO A 261 3.69 6.90 15.35
C PRO A 261 4.84 6.66 14.36
N HIS A 262 4.56 6.65 13.06
CA HIS A 262 5.59 6.50 12.03
C HIS A 262 6.45 7.77 11.91
N LEU A 263 5.85 8.95 11.96
CA LEU A 263 6.60 10.22 11.96
C LEU A 263 7.56 10.28 13.15
N LYS A 264 7.05 10.00 14.37
CA LYS A 264 7.88 9.98 15.60
C LYS A 264 9.03 8.96 15.50
N LEU A 265 8.77 7.79 14.87
CA LEU A 265 9.81 6.78 14.65
C LEU A 265 10.88 7.28 13.66
N LEU A 266 10.46 7.87 12.53
CA LEU A 266 11.37 8.42 11.52
C LEU A 266 12.17 9.62 12.08
N ASP A 267 11.53 10.52 12.83
CA ASP A 267 12.20 11.65 13.49
C ASP A 267 13.22 11.15 14.53
N ARG A 268 12.92 10.11 15.31
CA ARG A 268 13.89 9.50 16.24
C ARG A 268 15.12 8.95 15.51
N ILE A 269 14.96 8.44 14.29
CA ILE A 269 16.07 7.90 13.50
C ILE A 269 16.81 8.99 12.75
N PHE A 270 16.11 9.89 12.05
CA PHE A 270 16.65 10.79 11.05
C PHE A 270 16.50 12.29 11.40
N GLY A 271 15.88 12.62 12.52
CA GLY A 271 15.69 14.01 12.96
C GLY A 271 16.96 14.70 13.48
N ASP A 272 18.13 14.08 13.32
CA ASP A 272 19.45 14.61 13.66
C ASP A 272 20.03 15.37 12.45
N ASP A 273 20.76 16.44 12.69
CA ASP A 273 21.43 17.25 11.66
C ASP A 273 22.48 16.48 10.84
N ALA A 274 22.86 15.29 11.28
CA ALA A 274 23.75 14.41 10.54
C ALA A 274 23.15 13.84 9.25
N VAL A 275 21.83 13.91 9.08
CA VAL A 275 21.08 13.40 7.92
C VAL A 275 20.27 14.53 7.30
N ALA A 276 20.31 14.63 5.98
CA ALA A 276 19.37 15.49 5.25
C ALA A 276 18.00 14.79 5.18
N PHE A 277 17.11 15.10 6.11
CA PHE A 277 15.76 14.58 6.13
C PHE A 277 14.80 15.60 5.48
N GLN A 278 14.34 15.30 4.28
CA GLN A 278 13.48 16.17 3.48
C GLN A 278 12.08 15.56 3.36
N ARG A 279 11.06 16.28 3.80
CA ARG A 279 9.67 15.82 3.87
C ARG A 279 8.83 16.64 2.90
N LEU A 280 8.14 15.96 1.98
CA LEU A 280 7.29 16.58 0.96
C LEU A 280 5.83 16.27 1.28
N GLY A 281 4.99 17.27 1.34
CA GLY A 281 3.57 17.06 1.67
C GLY A 281 2.68 18.27 1.36
N ASP A 282 1.39 18.06 1.58
CA ASP A 282 0.36 19.11 1.54
C ASP A 282 -0.59 18.94 2.74
N GLN A 283 -0.49 19.82 3.71
CA GLN A 283 -1.33 19.76 4.92
C GLN A 283 -2.83 19.76 4.60
N ASN A 284 -3.24 20.43 3.53
CA ASN A 284 -4.65 20.53 3.14
C ASN A 284 -5.19 19.26 2.42
N GLN A 285 -4.31 18.30 2.06
CA GLN A 285 -4.67 17.03 1.43
C GLN A 285 -4.68 15.82 2.38
N THR A 286 -4.53 16.02 3.69
CA THR A 286 -4.53 14.91 4.66
C THR A 286 -5.83 14.09 4.56
N LEU A 287 -5.70 12.80 4.25
CA LEU A 287 -6.84 11.87 4.07
C LEU A 287 -7.16 11.08 5.34
N TYR A 288 -6.16 10.83 6.18
CA TYR A 288 -6.26 9.91 7.31
C TYR A 288 -6.19 10.64 8.65
N GLU A 289 -7.27 11.32 8.99
CA GLU A 289 -7.56 11.55 10.39
C GLU A 289 -8.28 10.32 10.93
N GLY A 290 -7.55 9.48 11.68
CA GLY A 290 -8.22 8.48 12.50
C GLY A 290 -9.16 9.20 13.46
N LEU A 291 -10.30 8.59 13.80
CA LEU A 291 -11.27 9.12 14.77
C LEU A 291 -10.65 9.42 16.15
N ASP A 292 -9.41 9.01 16.38
CA ASP A 292 -8.61 9.17 17.58
C ASP A 292 -7.34 10.01 17.35
N ALA A 293 -7.13 10.60 16.14
CA ALA A 293 -5.98 11.46 15.89
C ALA A 293 -6.22 12.81 16.56
N THR A 294 -5.36 13.14 17.54
CA THR A 294 -5.27 14.50 18.02
C THR A 294 -4.61 15.36 16.93
N ALA A 295 -4.95 16.64 16.85
CA ALA A 295 -4.36 17.56 15.87
C ALA A 295 -2.82 17.58 15.89
N ASN A 296 -2.21 17.11 16.98
CA ASN A 296 -0.75 17.02 17.19
C ASN A 296 -0.12 15.77 16.57
N ASP A 297 -0.88 14.84 16.01
CA ASP A 297 -0.35 13.59 15.43
C ASP A 297 -0.15 13.66 13.90
N SER A 298 -0.54 14.76 13.25
CA SER A 298 -0.30 14.98 11.82
C SER A 298 1.02 15.72 11.57
N TRP A 299 1.63 15.46 10.40
CA TRP A 299 2.82 16.20 9.98
C TRP A 299 2.60 17.72 9.99
N GLN A 300 3.52 18.43 10.63
CA GLN A 300 3.59 19.89 10.62
C GLN A 300 4.96 20.27 10.03
N PRO A 301 5.00 21.20 9.05
CA PRO A 301 6.27 21.72 8.56
C PRO A 301 7.06 22.39 9.68
N GLY A 302 8.38 22.16 9.68
CA GLY A 302 9.32 22.78 10.63
C GLY A 302 9.62 24.25 10.29
N SER A 303 10.80 24.70 10.71
CA SER A 303 11.25 26.09 10.50
C SER A 303 11.77 26.35 9.07
N HIS A 304 12.31 25.34 8.40
CA HIS A 304 12.86 25.46 7.04
C HIS A 304 11.86 24.89 6.02
N VAL A 305 11.01 25.75 5.46
CA VAL A 305 9.95 25.37 4.54
C VAL A 305 10.21 25.94 3.14
N ILE A 306 10.13 25.08 2.14
CA ILE A 306 10.15 25.47 0.71
C ILE A 306 8.72 25.40 0.20
N PRO A 307 8.09 26.54 -0.15
CA PRO A 307 6.73 26.56 -0.70
C PRO A 307 6.77 26.24 -2.21
N LEU A 308 5.95 25.30 -2.62
CA LEU A 308 5.68 25.01 -4.03
C LEU A 308 4.24 25.40 -4.34
N THR A 309 4.03 26.63 -4.78
CA THR A 309 2.70 27.26 -4.89
C THR A 309 2.00 27.03 -6.22
N THR A 310 2.73 26.65 -7.27
CA THR A 310 2.18 26.56 -8.62
C THR A 310 1.61 25.19 -8.95
N SER A 311 0.31 25.13 -9.23
CA SER A 311 -0.35 23.92 -9.75
C SER A 311 -0.18 23.82 -11.27
N ARG A 312 0.18 22.63 -11.75
CA ARG A 312 0.20 22.31 -13.19
C ARG A 312 -1.11 21.69 -13.68
N ARG A 313 -2.05 21.45 -12.76
CA ARG A 313 -3.29 20.69 -13.03
C ARG A 313 -4.43 21.59 -13.50
N PHE A 314 -4.47 22.83 -13.05
CA PHE A 314 -5.58 23.74 -13.31
C PHE A 314 -5.12 25.20 -13.44
N GLY A 315 -5.99 26.04 -14.00
CA GLY A 315 -5.75 27.45 -14.25
C GLY A 315 -6.01 28.36 -13.04
N PRO A 316 -5.76 29.68 -13.19
CA PRO A 316 -5.86 30.65 -12.11
C PRO A 316 -7.24 30.72 -11.42
N GLU A 317 -8.33 30.53 -12.18
CA GLU A 317 -9.69 30.60 -11.61
C GLU A 317 -9.97 29.50 -10.60
N ILE A 318 -9.52 28.26 -10.87
CA ILE A 318 -9.66 27.14 -9.94
C ILE A 318 -8.70 27.32 -8.78
N ALA A 319 -7.49 27.83 -9.02
CA ALA A 319 -6.49 28.11 -8.00
C ALA A 319 -6.98 29.12 -6.97
N ASP A 320 -7.57 30.24 -7.41
CA ASP A 320 -8.16 31.26 -6.54
C ASP A 320 -9.29 30.67 -5.68
N PHE A 321 -10.16 29.89 -6.28
CA PHE A 321 -11.22 29.21 -5.54
C PHE A 321 -10.68 28.21 -4.51
N ALA A 322 -9.70 27.38 -4.90
CA ALA A 322 -9.09 26.38 -4.02
C ALA A 322 -8.33 27.03 -2.85
N SER A 323 -7.66 28.19 -3.09
CA SER A 323 -6.97 28.94 -2.04
C SER A 323 -7.90 29.40 -0.92
N ARG A 324 -9.16 29.67 -1.24
CA ARG A 324 -10.18 30.07 -0.24
C ARG A 324 -10.75 28.90 0.55
N LEU A 325 -10.53 27.67 0.10
CA LEU A 325 -11.02 26.44 0.74
C LEU A 325 -9.95 25.73 1.59
N THR A 326 -8.79 26.36 1.77
CA THR A 326 -7.73 25.79 2.62
C THR A 326 -8.20 25.72 4.08
N ALA A 327 -8.18 24.51 4.66
CA ALA A 327 -8.79 24.26 5.97
C ALA A 327 -7.78 24.23 7.12
N ARG A 328 -6.52 23.87 6.84
CA ARG A 328 -5.50 23.61 7.88
C ARG A 328 -4.37 24.64 7.90
N SER A 329 -3.93 25.07 6.74
CA SER A 329 -2.92 26.13 6.60
C SER A 329 -3.35 27.07 5.50
N SER A 330 -3.20 28.39 5.73
CA SER A 330 -3.36 29.33 4.64
C SER A 330 -2.26 29.09 3.62
N GLN A 331 -2.63 28.70 2.40
CA GLN A 331 -1.72 28.34 1.35
C GLN A 331 -2.11 29.07 0.09
N ARG A 332 -1.17 29.83 -0.47
CA ARG A 332 -1.37 30.42 -1.78
C ARG A 332 -1.25 29.32 -2.84
N ILE A 333 -2.24 29.27 -3.72
CA ILE A 333 -2.26 28.36 -4.86
C ILE A 333 -2.25 29.20 -6.13
N ASP A 334 -1.21 29.04 -6.94
CA ASP A 334 -1.09 29.69 -8.23
C ASP A 334 -1.47 28.69 -9.32
N GLY A 335 -2.40 29.05 -10.19
CA GLY A 335 -2.79 28.25 -11.33
C GLY A 335 -1.88 28.48 -12.53
N ARG A 336 -1.77 27.49 -13.41
CA ARG A 336 -1.00 27.60 -14.65
C ARG A 336 -1.70 28.53 -15.62
N PRO A 337 -1.07 29.64 -16.07
CA PRO A 337 -1.64 30.53 -17.09
C PRO A 337 -1.95 29.78 -18.40
N GLY A 338 -3.02 30.14 -19.07
CA GLY A 338 -3.42 29.54 -20.33
C GLY A 338 -4.04 28.13 -20.22
N THR A 339 -4.16 27.58 -19.00
CA THR A 339 -4.90 26.32 -18.81
C THR A 339 -6.39 26.64 -18.71
N PRO A 340 -7.23 26.10 -19.61
CA PRO A 340 -8.67 26.27 -19.50
C PRO A 340 -9.17 25.76 -18.15
N SER A 341 -9.97 26.56 -17.48
CA SER A 341 -10.58 26.17 -16.21
C SER A 341 -12.03 26.65 -16.14
N ARG A 342 -12.91 25.75 -15.82
CA ARG A 342 -14.34 26.04 -15.61
C ARG A 342 -14.81 25.42 -14.32
N ARG A 343 -15.53 26.18 -13.55
CA ARG A 343 -16.17 25.71 -12.31
C ARG A 343 -17.66 25.49 -12.61
N ILE A 344 -18.14 24.31 -12.29
CA ILE A 344 -19.53 23.93 -12.52
C ILE A 344 -20.12 23.46 -11.19
N LEU A 345 -21.29 23.96 -10.84
CA LEU A 345 -22.06 23.52 -9.70
C LEU A 345 -23.28 22.76 -10.21
N LEU A 346 -23.34 21.47 -9.91
CA LEU A 346 -24.50 20.63 -10.20
C LEU A 346 -25.41 20.60 -8.98
N LEU A 347 -26.59 21.21 -9.11
CA LEU A 347 -27.62 21.17 -8.07
C LEU A 347 -28.55 20.00 -8.30
N PHE A 348 -28.82 19.22 -7.29
CA PHE A 348 -29.69 18.05 -7.35
C PHE A 348 -30.44 17.83 -6.03
N ASP A 349 -31.53 17.10 -6.13
CA ASP A 349 -32.34 16.60 -5.01
C ASP A 349 -32.39 15.06 -5.01
N LYS A 350 -33.21 14.48 -4.13
CA LYS A 350 -33.37 13.02 -4.04
C LYS A 350 -33.88 12.37 -5.30
N THR A 351 -34.61 13.09 -6.14
CA THR A 351 -35.21 12.57 -7.36
C THR A 351 -34.30 12.70 -8.57
N SER A 352 -33.41 13.67 -8.56
CA SER A 352 -32.49 14.02 -9.66
C SER A 352 -31.05 13.55 -9.46
N ILE A 353 -30.69 13.02 -8.28
CA ILE A 353 -29.33 12.59 -7.97
C ILE A 353 -28.80 11.54 -8.97
N CYS A 354 -29.64 10.63 -9.44
CA CYS A 354 -29.25 9.61 -10.42
C CYS A 354 -28.85 10.19 -11.80
N LYS A 355 -29.16 11.46 -12.07
CA LYS A 355 -28.80 12.19 -13.29
C LYS A 355 -27.44 12.91 -13.17
N VAL A 356 -26.86 13.02 -11.97
CA VAL A 356 -25.63 13.80 -11.72
C VAL A 356 -24.45 13.25 -12.53
N ILE A 357 -24.26 11.94 -12.54
CA ILE A 357 -23.15 11.33 -13.30
C ILE A 357 -23.32 11.57 -14.80
N SER A 358 -24.54 11.41 -15.34
CA SER A 358 -24.83 11.66 -16.75
C SER A 358 -24.65 13.13 -17.13
N ALA A 359 -25.05 14.07 -16.24
CA ALA A 359 -24.83 15.50 -16.45
C ALA A 359 -23.33 15.83 -16.44
N TYR A 360 -22.57 15.27 -15.50
CA TYR A 360 -21.12 15.42 -15.45
C TYR A 360 -20.44 14.86 -16.73
N ALA A 361 -20.86 13.69 -17.18
CA ALA A 361 -20.36 13.11 -18.43
C ALA A 361 -20.68 13.97 -19.66
N ALA A 362 -21.86 14.59 -19.71
CA ALA A 362 -22.23 15.51 -20.77
C ALA A 362 -21.33 16.75 -20.78
N GLU A 363 -21.02 17.34 -19.61
CA GLU A 363 -20.08 18.46 -19.50
C GLU A 363 -18.66 18.09 -19.96
N ILE A 364 -18.19 16.89 -19.64
CA ILE A 364 -16.90 16.40 -20.14
C ILE A 364 -16.89 16.36 -21.67
N ARG A 365 -17.93 15.79 -22.29
CA ARG A 365 -18.04 15.69 -23.76
C ARG A 365 -18.13 17.04 -24.47
N LEU A 366 -18.61 18.08 -23.80
CA LEU A 366 -18.63 19.44 -24.34
C LEU A 366 -17.22 20.05 -24.44
N HIS A 367 -16.27 19.57 -23.66
CA HIS A 367 -14.94 20.16 -23.57
C HIS A 367 -13.81 19.33 -24.20
N TRP A 368 -14.02 18.06 -24.46
CA TRP A 368 -13.05 17.16 -25.05
C TRP A 368 -13.70 16.28 -26.10
N GLU A 369 -13.03 16.14 -27.23
CA GLU A 369 -13.40 15.19 -28.27
C GLU A 369 -13.14 13.75 -27.81
N GLU A 370 -13.88 12.80 -28.36
CA GLU A 370 -13.71 11.38 -28.06
C GLU A 370 -12.28 10.93 -28.41
N GLY A 371 -11.58 10.35 -27.44
CA GLY A 371 -10.16 9.97 -27.56
C GLY A 371 -9.16 11.01 -27.06
N GLN A 372 -9.55 12.26 -26.84
CA GLN A 372 -8.71 13.32 -26.29
C GLN A 372 -8.87 13.49 -24.78
N TYR A 373 -9.70 12.67 -24.12
CA TYR A 373 -9.88 12.75 -22.66
C TYR A 373 -8.55 12.56 -21.94
N PRO A 374 -8.14 13.52 -21.12
CA PRO A 374 -6.93 13.33 -20.31
C PRO A 374 -7.12 12.11 -19.42
N ARG A 375 -6.31 11.08 -19.62
CA ARG A 375 -6.39 9.79 -18.89
C ARG A 375 -6.39 9.91 -17.37
N LEU A 376 -6.04 11.08 -16.83
CA LEU A 376 -5.87 11.33 -15.40
C LEU A 376 -6.90 12.30 -14.80
N ALA A 377 -7.85 12.84 -15.59
CA ALA A 377 -8.61 14.02 -15.18
C ALA A 377 -10.07 13.77 -14.81
N ILE A 378 -10.58 12.56 -15.00
CA ILE A 378 -12.00 12.25 -14.74
C ILE A 378 -12.11 11.53 -13.41
N TRP A 379 -12.52 12.24 -12.37
CA TRP A 379 -12.72 11.69 -11.04
C TRP A 379 -14.13 11.93 -10.58
N ALA A 380 -14.81 10.87 -10.13
CA ALA A 380 -16.00 11.01 -9.31
C ALA A 380 -15.64 10.66 -7.87
N VAL A 381 -15.98 11.54 -6.93
CA VAL A 381 -15.75 11.32 -5.51
C VAL A 381 -17.08 11.06 -4.82
N ALA A 382 -17.28 9.81 -4.42
CA ALA A 382 -18.38 9.42 -3.55
C ALA A 382 -17.96 8.23 -2.69
N SER A 383 -18.54 8.08 -1.51
CA SER A 383 -18.30 6.90 -0.67
C SER A 383 -18.83 5.64 -1.35
N ARG A 384 -18.02 4.58 -1.39
CA ARG A 384 -18.45 3.26 -1.93
C ARG A 384 -19.49 2.59 -1.03
N HIS A 385 -19.44 2.85 0.26
CA HIS A 385 -20.30 2.22 1.26
C HIS A 385 -20.89 3.25 2.20
N ASN A 386 -22.07 2.98 2.71
CA ASN A 386 -22.61 3.68 3.88
C ASN A 386 -21.83 3.30 5.14
N LEU A 387 -20.59 3.79 5.28
CA LEU A 387 -19.75 3.54 6.43
C LEU A 387 -20.33 4.10 7.73
N TYR A 388 -21.16 5.13 7.62
CA TYR A 388 -21.84 5.74 8.74
C TYR A 388 -23.34 5.82 8.45
N ARG A 389 -24.11 4.93 9.07
CA ARG A 389 -25.55 5.11 9.23
C ARG A 389 -25.84 6.22 10.25
N ALA A 390 -25.36 7.40 10.03
CA ALA A 390 -25.95 8.55 10.69
C ALA A 390 -27.37 8.67 10.14
N ARG A 391 -28.36 8.41 10.97
CA ARG A 391 -29.78 8.56 10.62
C ARG A 391 -29.97 9.95 10.02
N GLY A 392 -30.29 10.03 8.74
CA GLY A 392 -30.65 11.26 8.06
C GLY A 392 -29.65 11.88 7.08
N ALA A 393 -28.37 11.52 7.08
CA ALA A 393 -27.41 12.09 6.12
C ALA A 393 -27.66 11.54 4.69
N TRP A 394 -27.77 12.45 3.73
CA TRP A 394 -27.97 12.17 2.33
C TRP A 394 -27.23 13.23 1.48
N PRO A 395 -26.56 12.91 0.36
CA PRO A 395 -26.37 11.56 -0.21
C PRO A 395 -25.36 10.72 0.61
N LYS A 396 -25.55 9.39 0.66
CA LYS A 396 -24.78 8.51 1.55
C LYS A 396 -23.64 7.78 0.86
N SER A 397 -23.84 7.40 -0.42
CA SER A 397 -22.87 6.59 -1.15
C SER A 397 -23.07 6.67 -2.66
N LEU A 398 -22.15 6.06 -3.40
CA LEU A 398 -22.20 5.97 -4.86
C LEU A 398 -23.50 5.30 -5.38
N VAL A 399 -24.15 4.43 -4.59
CA VAL A 399 -25.42 3.81 -4.93
C VAL A 399 -26.55 4.85 -5.08
N ASP A 400 -26.47 5.97 -4.34
CA ASP A 400 -27.46 7.04 -4.46
C ASP A 400 -27.35 7.75 -5.83
N TYR A 401 -26.13 7.89 -6.35
CA TYR A 401 -25.87 8.48 -7.68
C TYR A 401 -26.05 7.48 -8.81
N HIS A 402 -25.80 6.18 -8.56
CA HIS A 402 -25.90 5.12 -9.54
C HIS A 402 -26.56 3.88 -8.94
N PRO A 403 -27.89 3.76 -9.01
CA PRO A 403 -28.64 2.69 -8.35
C PRO A 403 -28.26 1.26 -8.77
N SER A 404 -27.74 1.09 -9.99
CA SER A 404 -27.24 -0.21 -10.46
C SER A 404 -25.80 -0.51 -10.00
N TYR A 405 -25.12 0.44 -9.35
CA TYR A 405 -23.81 0.19 -8.79
C TYR A 405 -23.89 -0.92 -7.73
N ARG A 406 -23.13 -1.97 -7.95
CA ARG A 406 -22.87 -3.00 -6.96
C ARG A 406 -21.48 -2.76 -6.42
N ALA A 407 -21.38 -2.28 -5.18
CA ALA A 407 -20.12 -2.37 -4.49
C ALA A 407 -19.72 -3.85 -4.49
N GLU A 408 -18.56 -4.17 -5.02
CA GLU A 408 -17.96 -5.48 -4.80
C GLU A 408 -17.83 -5.62 -3.28
N THR A 409 -18.86 -6.21 -2.65
CA THR A 409 -18.83 -6.54 -1.23
C THR A 409 -17.76 -7.58 -1.08
N GLY A 410 -16.64 -7.15 -0.62
CA GLY A 410 -15.39 -7.77 -0.24
C GLY A 410 -15.32 -9.26 0.07
N ALA A 411 -15.76 -10.12 -0.80
CA ALA A 411 -15.01 -11.22 -1.29
C ALA A 411 -14.68 -10.78 -2.72
N LYS A 412 -13.46 -10.33 -2.97
CA LYS A 412 -12.90 -10.42 -4.32
C LYS A 412 -13.31 -11.79 -4.78
N ALA A 413 -14.21 -11.89 -5.78
CA ALA A 413 -14.52 -13.17 -6.40
C ALA A 413 -13.16 -13.79 -6.64
N ALA A 414 -12.87 -14.88 -5.92
CA ALA A 414 -11.48 -15.32 -5.77
C ALA A 414 -10.99 -15.50 -7.18
N ASP A 415 -10.01 -14.69 -7.60
CA ASP A 415 -9.54 -14.70 -8.98
C ASP A 415 -9.33 -16.16 -9.35
N THR A 416 -9.90 -16.61 -10.46
CA THR A 416 -9.68 -17.98 -10.90
C THR A 416 -8.20 -18.19 -11.14
N LEU A 417 -7.71 -19.42 -11.03
CA LEU A 417 -6.30 -19.71 -11.31
C LEU A 417 -5.93 -19.23 -12.72
N CYS A 418 -6.85 -19.41 -13.68
CA CYS A 418 -6.68 -18.95 -15.06
C CYS A 418 -6.40 -17.44 -15.12
N ARG A 419 -7.23 -16.62 -14.48
CA ARG A 419 -7.04 -15.17 -14.41
C ARG A 419 -5.72 -14.78 -13.78
N MET A 420 -5.32 -15.44 -12.70
CA MET A 420 -4.07 -15.14 -12.02
C MET A 420 -2.86 -15.44 -12.92
N MET A 421 -2.89 -16.55 -13.66
CA MET A 421 -1.83 -16.94 -14.58
C MET A 421 -1.76 -16.01 -15.80
N GLN A 422 -2.90 -15.67 -16.40
CA GLN A 422 -2.99 -14.72 -17.52
C GLN A 422 -2.48 -13.33 -17.09
N LYS A 423 -2.88 -12.85 -15.92
CA LYS A 423 -2.41 -11.58 -15.37
C LYS A 423 -0.90 -11.59 -15.11
N ALA A 424 -0.36 -12.70 -14.57
CA ALA A 424 1.07 -12.84 -14.36
C ALA A 424 1.85 -12.80 -15.69
N SER A 425 1.36 -13.51 -16.73
CA SER A 425 1.93 -13.50 -18.07
C SER A 425 1.94 -12.09 -18.69
N LEU A 426 0.82 -11.38 -18.59
CA LEU A 426 0.68 -10.03 -19.10
C LEU A 426 1.59 -9.03 -18.39
N LEU A 427 1.68 -9.11 -17.05
CA LEU A 427 2.59 -8.25 -16.27
C LEU A 427 4.04 -8.51 -16.64
N TYR A 428 4.42 -9.76 -16.84
CA TYR A 428 5.77 -10.12 -17.27
C TYR A 428 6.09 -9.59 -18.67
N ALA A 429 5.19 -9.79 -19.64
CA ALA A 429 5.33 -9.27 -21.00
C ALA A 429 5.45 -7.73 -21.05
N ASN A 430 4.80 -7.03 -20.11
CA ASN A 430 4.86 -5.58 -19.98
C ASN A 430 6.06 -5.08 -19.14
N GLY A 431 7.03 -5.93 -18.84
CA GLY A 431 8.25 -5.55 -18.11
C GLY A 431 8.00 -5.17 -16.64
N ARG A 432 6.92 -5.64 -16.03
CA ARG A 432 6.65 -5.39 -14.61
C ARG A 432 7.65 -6.12 -13.71
N PRO A 433 7.91 -5.62 -12.49
CA PRO A 433 8.84 -6.24 -11.56
C PRO A 433 8.55 -7.73 -11.36
N THR A 434 9.56 -8.55 -11.47
CA THR A 434 9.46 -10.02 -11.33
C THR A 434 8.82 -10.45 -10.01
N VAL A 435 8.95 -9.63 -8.96
CA VAL A 435 8.34 -9.91 -7.64
C VAL A 435 6.81 -9.89 -7.73
N GLU A 436 6.20 -8.91 -8.40
CA GLU A 436 4.74 -8.83 -8.57
C GLU A 436 4.20 -10.04 -9.35
N VAL A 437 4.94 -10.46 -10.35
CA VAL A 437 4.61 -11.64 -11.17
C VAL A 437 4.68 -12.92 -10.32
N LEU A 438 5.76 -13.09 -9.56
CA LEU A 438 5.95 -14.24 -8.70
C LEU A 438 4.92 -14.29 -7.56
N ASP A 439 4.52 -13.17 -7.02
CA ASP A 439 3.48 -13.11 -5.97
C ASP A 439 2.14 -13.63 -6.49
N LEU A 440 1.76 -13.29 -7.72
CA LEU A 440 0.55 -13.83 -8.35
C LEU A 440 0.64 -15.35 -8.58
N LEU A 441 1.76 -15.81 -9.13
CA LEU A 441 2.01 -17.25 -9.37
C LEU A 441 1.98 -18.04 -8.07
N ASN A 442 2.64 -17.53 -7.04
CA ASN A 442 2.67 -18.16 -5.72
C ASN A 442 1.29 -18.17 -5.07
N ALA A 443 0.58 -17.05 -5.08
CA ALA A 443 -0.76 -16.95 -4.50
C ALA A 443 -1.75 -17.89 -5.20
N GLY A 444 -1.73 -17.94 -6.53
CA GLY A 444 -2.56 -18.87 -7.32
C GLY A 444 -2.28 -20.32 -6.96
N THR A 445 -1.01 -20.69 -6.89
CA THR A 445 -0.60 -22.07 -6.55
C THR A 445 -0.97 -22.44 -5.12
N VAL A 446 -0.79 -21.55 -4.16
CA VAL A 446 -1.21 -21.78 -2.76
C VAL A 446 -2.71 -22.02 -2.68
N GLN A 447 -3.51 -21.21 -3.36
CA GLN A 447 -4.96 -21.40 -3.39
C GLN A 447 -5.36 -22.73 -4.06
N TYR A 448 -4.66 -23.11 -5.13
CA TYR A 448 -4.87 -24.39 -5.80
C TYR A 448 -4.59 -25.57 -4.87
N LEU A 449 -3.45 -25.56 -4.18
CA LEU A 449 -3.07 -26.59 -3.20
C LEU A 449 -4.12 -26.70 -2.06
N MET A 450 -4.55 -25.56 -1.52
CA MET A 450 -5.54 -25.54 -0.44
C MET A 450 -6.90 -26.11 -0.87
N ARG A 451 -7.36 -25.79 -2.09
CA ARG A 451 -8.63 -26.31 -2.63
C ARG A 451 -8.54 -27.80 -2.99
N ASN A 452 -7.36 -28.30 -3.36
CA ASN A 452 -7.09 -29.72 -3.52
C ASN A 452 -6.99 -30.50 -2.20
N GLY A 453 -7.05 -29.83 -1.05
CA GLY A 453 -6.89 -30.49 0.23
C GLY A 453 -5.45 -30.91 0.55
N PHE A 454 -4.47 -30.28 -0.11
CA PHE A 454 -3.05 -30.58 0.14
C PHE A 454 -2.69 -30.39 1.62
N VAL A 455 -2.08 -31.40 2.21
CA VAL A 455 -1.55 -31.39 3.56
C VAL A 455 -0.02 -31.32 3.46
N SER A 456 0.56 -30.29 4.06
CA SER A 456 2.01 -30.15 4.10
C SER A 456 2.66 -31.28 4.90
N PRO A 457 3.72 -31.93 4.40
CA PRO A 457 4.47 -32.96 5.15
C PRO A 457 5.03 -32.45 6.49
N THR A 458 5.23 -31.13 6.59
CA THR A 458 5.73 -30.49 7.81
C THR A 458 4.63 -30.09 8.80
N GLY A 459 3.36 -30.38 8.50
CA GLY A 459 2.20 -29.94 9.30
C GLY A 459 1.94 -28.43 9.24
N ARG A 460 2.78 -27.64 8.54
CA ARG A 460 2.62 -26.20 8.41
C ARG A 460 1.60 -25.87 7.32
N ARG A 461 0.82 -24.82 7.52
CA ARG A 461 -0.06 -24.30 6.48
C ARG A 461 0.77 -23.72 5.33
N VAL A 462 0.38 -24.04 4.09
CA VAL A 462 1.02 -23.49 2.89
C VAL A 462 0.66 -22.02 2.74
N SER A 463 1.64 -21.19 2.42
CA SER A 463 1.52 -19.76 2.13
C SER A 463 2.45 -19.38 0.99
N SER A 464 2.28 -18.20 0.40
CA SER A 464 3.18 -17.70 -0.65
C SER A 464 4.63 -17.61 -0.19
N LEU A 465 4.87 -17.36 1.10
CA LEU A 465 6.21 -17.22 1.68
C LEU A 465 6.93 -18.57 1.85
N ASN A 466 6.20 -19.65 2.16
CA ASN A 466 6.80 -20.96 2.43
C ASN A 466 6.53 -22.01 1.33
N LEU A 467 5.82 -21.64 0.28
CA LEU A 467 5.43 -22.54 -0.82
C LEU A 467 6.62 -23.36 -1.33
N TRP A 468 7.69 -22.69 -1.70
CA TRP A 468 8.85 -23.34 -2.31
C TRP A 468 9.64 -24.22 -1.34
N SER A 469 9.69 -23.81 -0.07
CA SER A 469 10.28 -24.60 0.99
C SER A 469 9.48 -25.90 1.22
N ILE A 470 8.15 -25.80 1.27
CA ILE A 470 7.27 -26.97 1.42
C ILE A 470 7.35 -27.89 0.21
N LEU A 471 7.27 -27.35 -1.01
CA LEU A 471 7.37 -28.14 -2.23
C LEU A 471 8.77 -28.77 -2.42
N GLY A 472 9.80 -28.20 -1.79
CA GLY A 472 11.16 -28.74 -1.81
C GLY A 472 11.36 -29.98 -0.93
N VAL A 473 10.50 -30.18 0.09
CA VAL A 473 10.55 -31.34 1.02
C VAL A 473 9.49 -32.39 0.72
N VAL A 474 8.53 -32.11 -0.18
CA VAL A 474 7.58 -33.11 -0.68
C VAL A 474 8.33 -34.17 -1.49
N GLU A 475 7.90 -35.40 -1.40
CA GLU A 475 8.46 -36.52 -2.16
C GLU A 475 8.50 -36.21 -3.66
N GLY A 476 9.64 -36.44 -4.29
CA GLY A 476 9.90 -36.08 -5.69
C GLY A 476 10.17 -34.59 -5.93
N ARG A 477 10.26 -33.78 -4.89
CA ARG A 477 10.67 -32.35 -4.91
C ARG A 477 10.05 -31.54 -6.06
N PRO A 478 8.72 -31.39 -6.10
CA PRO A 478 8.01 -30.78 -7.23
C PRO A 478 8.35 -29.28 -7.44
N ALA A 479 9.04 -28.63 -6.53
CA ALA A 479 9.37 -27.20 -6.61
C ALA A 479 10.02 -26.80 -7.93
N LEU A 480 11.01 -27.58 -8.40
CA LEU A 480 11.70 -27.28 -9.66
C LEU A 480 10.78 -27.49 -10.87
N ALA A 481 10.02 -28.57 -10.89
CA ALA A 481 9.11 -28.91 -11.98
C ALA A 481 8.00 -27.87 -12.15
N VAL A 482 7.47 -27.34 -11.03
CA VAL A 482 6.46 -26.27 -11.05
C VAL A 482 7.06 -24.94 -11.51
N ARG A 483 8.28 -24.59 -11.09
CA ARG A 483 8.97 -23.39 -11.58
C ARG A 483 9.25 -23.46 -13.08
N GLN A 484 9.62 -24.63 -13.59
CA GLN A 484 9.77 -24.85 -15.02
C GLN A 484 8.44 -24.66 -15.76
N LEU A 485 7.33 -25.19 -15.22
CA LEU A 485 6.00 -25.00 -15.80
C LEU A 485 5.62 -23.50 -15.88
N PHE A 486 5.89 -22.74 -14.82
CA PHE A 486 5.64 -21.30 -14.83
C PHE A 486 6.46 -20.61 -15.92
N ARG A 487 7.77 -20.90 -16.00
CA ARG A 487 8.62 -20.32 -17.04
C ARG A 487 8.11 -20.65 -18.44
N ASP A 488 7.84 -21.92 -18.69
CA ASP A 488 7.59 -22.41 -20.04
C ASP A 488 6.18 -22.08 -20.54
N ARG A 489 5.17 -22.10 -19.65
CA ARG A 489 3.77 -21.93 -20.03
C ARG A 489 3.19 -20.54 -19.68
N VAL A 490 3.67 -19.90 -18.62
CA VAL A 490 3.11 -18.62 -18.16
C VAL A 490 3.98 -17.45 -18.60
N LEU A 491 5.29 -17.52 -18.40
CA LEU A 491 6.19 -16.40 -18.68
C LEU A 491 6.65 -16.35 -20.14
N ASN A 492 6.96 -17.48 -20.74
CA ASN A 492 7.40 -17.58 -22.15
C ASN A 492 6.26 -17.98 -23.11
N GLY A 493 5.09 -18.31 -22.59
CA GLY A 493 3.93 -18.65 -23.39
C GLY A 493 3.22 -17.44 -23.99
N SER A 494 2.50 -17.62 -25.07
CA SER A 494 1.61 -16.59 -25.62
C SER A 494 0.30 -16.53 -24.83
N ALA A 495 -0.01 -15.36 -24.26
CA ALA A 495 -1.36 -15.07 -23.79
C ALA A 495 -2.13 -14.32 -24.91
N PRO A 496 -3.45 -14.48 -25.04
CA PRO A 496 -4.37 -15.23 -24.16
C PRO A 496 -4.34 -16.74 -24.41
N TRP A 497 -4.61 -17.52 -23.37
CA TRP A 497 -4.72 -18.97 -23.49
C TRP A 497 -6.06 -19.35 -24.09
N GLU A 498 -6.05 -20.41 -24.92
CA GLU A 498 -7.27 -21.08 -25.34
C GLU A 498 -7.70 -22.13 -24.31
N MET A 499 -8.97 -22.52 -24.32
CA MET A 499 -9.52 -23.49 -23.36
C MET A 499 -8.75 -24.83 -23.35
N ALA A 500 -8.34 -25.32 -24.52
CA ALA A 500 -7.55 -26.56 -24.63
C ALA A 500 -6.19 -26.41 -23.93
N ALA A 501 -5.46 -25.34 -24.23
CA ALA A 501 -4.16 -25.06 -23.62
C ALA A 501 -4.26 -24.84 -22.10
N TRP A 502 -5.35 -24.26 -21.64
CA TRP A 502 -5.62 -24.10 -20.21
C TRP A 502 -5.87 -25.44 -19.52
N THR A 503 -6.66 -26.31 -20.14
CA THR A 503 -6.92 -27.65 -19.62
C THR A 503 -5.63 -28.46 -19.50
N ASP A 504 -4.78 -28.41 -20.53
CA ASP A 504 -3.47 -29.07 -20.52
C ASP A 504 -2.57 -28.53 -19.42
N TYR A 505 -2.56 -27.20 -19.22
CA TYR A 505 -1.81 -26.58 -18.12
C TYR A 505 -2.28 -27.07 -16.74
N CYS A 506 -3.58 -27.14 -16.51
CA CYS A 506 -4.13 -27.63 -15.25
C CYS A 506 -3.76 -29.10 -14.98
N ASN A 507 -3.81 -29.95 -16.01
CA ASN A 507 -3.41 -31.35 -15.92
C ASN A 507 -1.91 -31.48 -15.64
N GLU A 508 -1.09 -30.69 -16.33
CA GLU A 508 0.36 -30.67 -16.14
C GLU A 508 0.75 -30.16 -14.75
N LEU A 509 0.10 -29.08 -14.27
CA LEU A 509 0.32 -28.55 -12.92
C LEU A 509 0.00 -29.60 -11.85
N ARG A 510 -1.13 -30.29 -12.02
CA ARG A 510 -1.54 -31.37 -11.11
C ARG A 510 -0.54 -32.51 -11.08
N ALA A 511 -0.11 -32.98 -12.26
CA ALA A 511 0.87 -34.06 -12.40
C ALA A 511 2.20 -33.67 -11.77
N ARG A 512 2.70 -32.45 -12.00
CA ARG A 512 3.97 -31.96 -11.43
C ARG A 512 3.91 -31.80 -9.92
N LEU A 513 2.75 -31.40 -9.38
CA LEU A 513 2.51 -31.30 -7.94
C LEU A 513 2.23 -32.67 -7.29
N ARG A 514 2.02 -33.74 -8.09
CA ARG A 514 1.68 -35.10 -7.63
C ARG A 514 0.46 -35.12 -6.71
N LEU A 515 -0.56 -34.30 -7.05
CA LEU A 515 -1.75 -34.21 -6.23
C LEU A 515 -2.70 -35.38 -6.50
N PRO A 516 -3.26 -35.99 -5.43
CA PRO A 516 -4.33 -36.99 -5.58
C PRO A 516 -5.61 -36.33 -6.12
N ASP A 517 -6.62 -37.13 -6.42
CA ASP A 517 -7.94 -36.62 -6.75
C ASP A 517 -8.49 -35.76 -5.61
N PRO A 518 -9.13 -34.63 -5.91
CA PRO A 518 -9.64 -33.76 -4.89
C PRO A 518 -10.75 -34.48 -4.09
N PRO A 519 -10.83 -34.24 -2.78
CA PRO A 519 -11.94 -34.74 -1.98
C PRO A 519 -13.29 -34.32 -2.57
N ARG A 520 -14.31 -35.19 -2.49
CA ARG A 520 -15.64 -34.95 -3.09
C ARG A 520 -16.28 -33.64 -2.63
N ASP A 521 -16.11 -33.28 -1.36
CA ASP A 521 -16.59 -32.03 -0.75
C ASP A 521 -15.88 -30.76 -1.28
N LYS A 522 -14.77 -30.90 -1.98
CA LYS A 522 -13.98 -29.80 -2.54
C LYS A 522 -13.98 -29.74 -4.07
N ALA A 523 -14.53 -30.76 -4.72
CA ALA A 523 -14.47 -30.89 -6.18
C ALA A 523 -15.15 -29.70 -6.89
N GLU A 524 -16.34 -29.28 -6.44
CA GLU A 524 -17.06 -28.13 -7.02
C GLU A 524 -16.31 -26.81 -6.84
N LEU A 525 -15.76 -26.57 -5.64
CA LEU A 525 -14.99 -25.36 -5.33
C LEU A 525 -13.69 -25.31 -6.13
N LEU A 526 -13.08 -26.47 -6.38
CA LEU A 526 -11.90 -26.58 -7.22
C LEU A 526 -12.23 -26.36 -8.69
N ALA A 527 -13.32 -26.95 -9.19
CA ALA A 527 -13.77 -26.76 -10.57
C ALA A 527 -14.07 -25.28 -10.87
N ALA A 528 -14.76 -24.58 -9.96
CA ALA A 528 -15.01 -23.14 -10.07
C ALA A 528 -13.70 -22.31 -10.07
N TYR A 529 -12.70 -22.73 -9.31
CA TYR A 529 -11.40 -22.05 -9.27
C TYR A 529 -10.55 -22.30 -10.52
N LEU A 530 -10.71 -23.45 -11.16
CA LEU A 530 -10.04 -23.82 -12.40
C LEU A 530 -10.81 -23.39 -13.65
N ALA A 531 -11.97 -22.76 -13.50
CA ALA A 531 -12.79 -22.31 -14.64
C ALA A 531 -11.95 -21.45 -15.59
N PHE A 532 -12.07 -21.73 -16.88
CA PHE A 532 -11.44 -20.95 -17.92
C PHE A 532 -12.04 -19.54 -17.97
N THR A 533 -11.19 -18.55 -18.19
CA THR A 533 -11.59 -17.17 -18.37
C THR A 533 -11.01 -16.68 -19.68
N ASP A 534 -11.84 -16.15 -20.55
CA ASP A 534 -11.40 -15.65 -21.86
C ASP A 534 -10.43 -14.48 -21.71
N GLY A 535 -9.39 -14.45 -22.55
CA GLY A 535 -8.33 -13.46 -22.50
C GLY A 535 -8.79 -12.03 -22.76
N GLU A 536 -9.86 -11.83 -23.52
CA GLU A 536 -10.47 -10.51 -23.72
C GLU A 536 -10.98 -9.91 -22.41
N THR A 537 -11.55 -10.73 -21.54
CA THR A 537 -11.99 -10.31 -20.21
C THR A 537 -10.82 -9.92 -19.30
N VAL A 538 -9.65 -10.53 -19.47
CA VAL A 538 -8.43 -10.21 -18.69
C VAL A 538 -7.74 -8.96 -19.24
N THR A 539 -7.74 -8.76 -20.55
CA THR A 539 -7.20 -7.54 -21.18
C THR A 539 -8.06 -6.33 -20.83
N ALA A 540 -9.39 -6.48 -20.83
CA ALA A 540 -10.30 -5.49 -20.28
C ALA A 540 -10.05 -5.23 -18.79
N LEU A 541 -9.84 -6.26 -17.98
CA LEU A 541 -9.58 -6.15 -16.53
C LEU A 541 -8.16 -5.69 -16.19
N SER A 542 -7.16 -5.93 -17.02
CA SER A 542 -5.80 -5.38 -16.81
C SER A 542 -5.71 -3.93 -17.27
N ALA A 543 -6.41 -3.56 -18.32
CA ALA A 543 -6.78 -2.19 -18.62
C ALA A 543 -7.72 -1.62 -17.54
N ASP A 544 -8.60 -2.43 -16.95
CA ASP A 544 -9.53 -2.12 -15.87
C ASP A 544 -8.90 -2.26 -14.46
N GLY A 545 -7.79 -2.93 -14.27
CA GLY A 545 -7.00 -2.87 -13.01
C GLY A 545 -6.32 -1.50 -12.88
N GLU A 546 -5.89 -0.90 -13.97
CA GLU A 546 -5.64 0.54 -14.09
C GLU A 546 -6.93 1.34 -14.33
N ARG A 547 -7.99 0.75 -14.88
CA ARG A 547 -9.30 1.35 -15.17
C ARG A 547 -10.37 1.03 -14.13
N SER A 548 -10.32 0.00 -13.29
CA SER A 548 -11.38 -0.28 -12.29
C SER A 548 -11.28 0.59 -11.05
N THR A 549 -10.15 1.28 -10.85
CA THR A 549 -10.20 2.57 -10.15
C THR A 549 -10.74 3.72 -11.02
N LYS A 550 -10.87 3.54 -12.37
CA LYS A 550 -11.19 4.62 -13.31
C LYS A 550 -12.46 4.40 -14.16
N GLN A 551 -12.98 3.21 -14.28
CA GLN A 551 -14.11 2.89 -15.19
C GLN A 551 -15.42 2.47 -14.53
N THR A 552 -15.50 2.47 -13.21
CA THR A 552 -16.80 2.59 -12.53
C THR A 552 -17.35 4.02 -12.67
N THR A 553 -16.90 4.73 -13.70
CA THR A 553 -17.28 6.11 -13.95
C THR A 553 -17.70 6.23 -15.41
N ILE A 554 -18.94 5.98 -15.64
CA ILE A 554 -19.78 6.23 -16.83
C ILE A 554 -20.29 4.95 -17.43
#